data_0c96f04d3bb0add1fd4c561e5dc86a4a
#
_entry.id   0c96f04d3bb0add1fd4c561e5dc86a4a
#
_cell.length_a   1.000
_cell.length_b   1.000
_cell.length_c   1.000
_cell.angle_alpha   90.00
_cell.angle_beta   90.00
_cell.angle_gamma   90.00
#
_symmetry.space_group_name_H-M   'P 1'
#
loop_
_entity.id
_entity.type
_entity.pdbx_description
1 polymer ?
#
loop_
_entity_poly.entity_id
_entity_poly.type
_entity_poly.pdbx_seq_one_letter_code
_entity_poly.pdbx_strand_id
1 'polypeptide(L)'
;CIRDRTSQVDERVRGKELPDDVFQESLEYILAHEIGHCLGLMHNMAASDAFPVDSLRSATFTQRYGTTPSIMDYARFNYVAQPEDGITQLTPKIGTYDKHAINWGYRWLDVQDPHEELPTLNAWLREHENDPEYWYGEQSREGIDPRSQSEDLSNDAVLASTYGLKNLRRIIPHVTDWTSEEGKLQYEGGRLLMAIVFQWLAYADHVKTNV
;
A
#
# COMPACT_ATOMS: atom_id res chain seq x y z
N CYS A 1 9.56 8.47 2.22
CA CYS A 1 8.28 7.94 1.87
C CYS A 1 7.97 7.91 0.39
N ILE A 2 7.44 8.92 -0.33
CA ILE A 2 7.13 8.75 -1.75
C ILE A 2 8.39 8.62 -2.62
N ARG A 3 9.41 9.43 -2.40
CA ARG A 3 10.64 9.46 -3.20
C ARG A 3 11.45 8.16 -3.13
N ASP A 4 11.63 7.61 -1.94
CA ASP A 4 12.37 6.36 -1.71
C ASP A 4 11.67 5.14 -2.33
N ARG A 5 10.37 5.22 -2.62
CA ARG A 5 9.58 4.11 -3.16
C ARG A 5 9.26 4.21 -4.64
N THR A 6 9.08 5.41 -5.17
CA THR A 6 8.53 5.60 -6.52
C THR A 6 9.39 6.44 -7.47
N SER A 7 10.43 7.13 -7.01
CA SER A 7 11.23 8.03 -7.87
C SER A 7 11.97 7.32 -9.01
N GLN A 8 12.16 6.01 -8.93
CA GLN A 8 12.71 5.21 -10.03
C GLN A 8 11.70 5.03 -11.19
N VAL A 9 10.40 5.12 -10.90
CA VAL A 9 9.30 4.95 -11.87
C VAL A 9 8.69 6.30 -12.24
N ASP A 10 8.47 7.15 -11.24
CA ASP A 10 7.83 8.46 -11.40
C ASP A 10 8.85 9.60 -11.28
N GLU A 11 9.15 10.24 -12.42
CA GLU A 11 10.09 11.36 -12.46
C GLU A 11 9.58 12.61 -11.73
N ARG A 12 8.27 12.78 -11.62
CA ARG A 12 7.63 13.93 -10.96
C ARG A 12 8.04 14.07 -9.49
N VAL A 13 8.36 12.93 -8.83
CA VAL A 13 8.73 12.94 -7.40
C VAL A 13 10.24 13.06 -7.14
N ARG A 14 11.07 13.19 -8.16
CA ARG A 14 12.54 13.32 -8.02
C ARG A 14 12.94 14.69 -7.47
N GLY A 15 12.22 15.74 -7.85
CA GLY A 15 12.48 17.09 -7.43
C GLY A 15 12.22 17.34 -5.95
N LYS A 16 12.65 18.52 -5.49
CA LYS A 16 12.51 18.95 -4.10
C LYS A 16 11.07 19.20 -3.69
N GLU A 17 10.29 19.79 -4.58
CA GLU A 17 8.86 20.03 -4.42
C GLU A 17 8.08 18.98 -5.19
N LEU A 18 7.00 18.49 -4.59
CA LEU A 18 6.08 17.60 -5.28
C LEU A 18 5.14 18.45 -6.14
N PRO A 19 4.89 18.07 -7.40
CA PRO A 19 3.88 18.70 -8.23
C PRO A 19 2.48 18.59 -7.60
N ASP A 20 1.61 19.53 -7.91
CA ASP A 20 0.27 19.63 -7.34
C ASP A 20 -0.57 18.37 -7.62
N ASP A 21 -0.43 17.75 -8.78
CA ASP A 21 -1.13 16.52 -9.14
C ASP A 21 -0.70 15.33 -8.27
N VAL A 22 0.60 15.17 -8.00
CA VAL A 22 1.12 14.13 -7.10
C VAL A 22 0.69 14.39 -5.65
N PHE A 23 0.70 15.65 -5.24
CA PHE A 23 0.20 16.03 -3.91
C PHE A 23 -1.29 15.72 -3.78
N GLN A 24 -2.10 16.04 -4.79
CA GLN A 24 -3.53 15.74 -4.82
C GLN A 24 -3.78 14.24 -4.76
N GLU A 25 -3.12 13.42 -5.59
CA GLU A 25 -3.23 11.95 -5.55
C GLU A 25 -2.92 11.38 -4.15
N SER A 26 -1.87 11.91 -3.51
CA SER A 26 -1.50 11.49 -2.15
C SER A 26 -2.53 11.90 -1.11
N LEU A 27 -3.10 13.10 -1.26
CA LEU A 27 -4.14 13.62 -0.37
C LEU A 27 -5.45 12.85 -0.52
N GLU A 28 -5.86 12.53 -1.74
CA GLU A 28 -7.04 11.70 -2.03
C GLU A 28 -6.92 10.32 -1.38
N TYR A 29 -5.75 9.66 -1.49
CA TYR A 29 -5.48 8.41 -0.81
C TYR A 29 -5.64 8.53 0.71
N ILE A 30 -4.97 9.50 1.34
CA ILE A 30 -5.02 9.69 2.79
C ILE A 30 -6.44 10.03 3.24
N LEU A 31 -7.13 10.95 2.55
CA LEU A 31 -8.51 11.32 2.91
C LEU A 31 -9.48 10.14 2.77
N ALA A 32 -9.34 9.32 1.74
CA ALA A 32 -10.17 8.13 1.58
C ALA A 32 -9.97 7.14 2.73
N HIS A 33 -8.71 6.94 3.17
CA HIS A 33 -8.37 6.14 4.35
C HIS A 33 -9.02 6.69 5.64
N GLU A 34 -8.84 7.98 5.91
CA GLU A 34 -9.40 8.63 7.11
C GLU A 34 -10.94 8.65 7.10
N ILE A 35 -11.57 8.82 5.93
CA ILE A 35 -13.04 8.69 5.80
C ILE A 35 -13.46 7.24 6.09
N GLY A 36 -12.68 6.23 5.69
CA GLY A 36 -12.90 4.85 6.07
C GLY A 36 -13.01 4.68 7.60
N HIS A 37 -12.10 5.28 8.36
CA HIS A 37 -12.19 5.30 9.82
C HIS A 37 -13.43 6.01 10.34
N CYS A 38 -13.83 7.13 9.74
CA CYS A 38 -15.09 7.81 10.10
C CYS A 38 -16.33 6.93 9.85
N LEU A 39 -16.25 5.99 8.91
CA LEU A 39 -17.28 4.99 8.64
C LEU A 39 -17.12 3.71 9.49
N GLY A 40 -16.21 3.68 10.46
CA GLY A 40 -16.01 2.57 11.38
C GLY A 40 -15.11 1.44 10.84
N LEU A 41 -14.47 1.62 9.68
CA LEU A 41 -13.50 0.63 9.20
C LEU A 41 -12.23 0.68 10.04
N MET A 42 -11.71 -0.48 10.37
CA MET A 42 -10.41 -0.65 11.01
C MET A 42 -9.31 -0.86 9.97
N HIS A 43 -8.04 -0.70 10.36
CA HIS A 43 -6.93 -1.06 9.50
C HIS A 43 -7.02 -2.53 9.07
N ASN A 44 -6.74 -2.79 7.79
CA ASN A 44 -6.71 -4.14 7.23
C ASN A 44 -5.33 -4.43 6.62
N MET A 45 -4.41 -4.90 7.43
CA MET A 45 -3.02 -5.17 7.02
C MET A 45 -2.87 -6.45 6.18
N ALA A 46 -3.88 -7.34 6.14
CA ALA A 46 -3.85 -8.53 5.28
C ALA A 46 -4.20 -8.23 3.82
N ALA A 47 -4.68 -7.02 3.52
CA ALA A 47 -5.06 -6.67 2.16
C ALA A 47 -3.86 -6.61 1.21
N SER A 48 -2.68 -6.19 1.67
CA SER A 48 -1.45 -6.17 0.86
C SER A 48 -0.99 -7.55 0.40
N ASP A 49 -1.33 -8.62 1.13
CA ASP A 49 -1.02 -10.01 0.76
C ASP A 49 -1.86 -10.55 -0.42
N ALA A 50 -2.97 -9.87 -0.77
CA ALA A 50 -3.91 -10.40 -1.77
C ALA A 50 -3.37 -10.36 -3.22
N PHE A 51 -2.53 -9.39 -3.57
CA PHE A 51 -2.11 -9.21 -4.96
C PHE A 51 -0.71 -9.77 -5.20
N PRO A 52 -0.54 -10.69 -6.18
CA PRO A 52 0.78 -11.22 -6.52
C PRO A 52 1.67 -10.16 -7.20
N VAL A 53 2.98 -10.33 -7.10
CA VAL A 53 4.00 -9.44 -7.66
C VAL A 53 3.74 -9.11 -9.13
N ASP A 54 3.37 -10.09 -9.94
CA ASP A 54 3.12 -9.90 -11.38
C ASP A 54 1.92 -8.96 -11.64
N SER A 55 0.90 -9.00 -10.79
CA SER A 55 -0.23 -8.07 -10.83
C SER A 55 0.21 -6.65 -10.48
N LEU A 56 1.03 -6.49 -9.45
CA LEU A 56 1.58 -5.20 -9.03
C LEU A 56 2.54 -4.60 -10.06
N ARG A 57 3.08 -5.41 -10.98
CA ARG A 57 3.90 -5.01 -12.10
C ARG A 57 3.13 -4.86 -13.42
N SER A 58 1.82 -5.00 -13.39
CA SER A 58 0.94 -4.82 -14.55
C SER A 58 0.30 -3.45 -14.54
N ALA A 59 0.59 -2.61 -15.55
CA ALA A 59 0.01 -1.28 -15.70
C ALA A 59 -1.53 -1.31 -15.80
N THR A 60 -2.08 -2.29 -16.53
CA THR A 60 -3.54 -2.44 -16.68
C THR A 60 -4.21 -2.91 -15.38
N PHE A 61 -3.54 -3.78 -14.62
CA PHE A 61 -4.05 -4.24 -13.34
C PHE A 61 -4.06 -3.12 -12.30
N THR A 62 -2.91 -2.44 -12.10
CA THR A 62 -2.79 -1.38 -11.10
C THR A 62 -3.68 -0.18 -11.42
N GLN A 63 -3.84 0.15 -12.71
CA GLN A 63 -4.78 1.20 -13.14
C GLN A 63 -6.22 0.88 -12.72
N ARG A 64 -6.62 -0.37 -12.75
CA ARG A 64 -7.98 -0.81 -12.42
C ARG A 64 -8.19 -1.01 -10.91
N TYR A 65 -7.26 -1.69 -10.25
CA TYR A 65 -7.43 -2.18 -8.89
C TYR A 65 -6.59 -1.46 -7.83
N GLY A 66 -5.64 -0.63 -8.23
CA GLY A 66 -4.65 -0.05 -7.31
C GLY A 66 -3.60 -1.07 -6.91
N THR A 67 -3.09 -0.95 -5.70
CA THR A 67 -1.98 -1.76 -5.18
C THR A 67 -2.40 -2.77 -4.11
N THR A 68 -3.63 -2.66 -3.60
CA THR A 68 -4.22 -3.52 -2.57
C THR A 68 -5.74 -3.47 -2.69
N PRO A 69 -6.49 -4.51 -2.29
CA PRO A 69 -7.95 -4.49 -2.31
C PRO A 69 -8.59 -3.65 -1.21
N SER A 70 -7.81 -3.02 -0.31
CA SER A 70 -8.34 -2.14 0.73
C SER A 70 -7.54 -0.85 0.86
N ILE A 71 -8.27 0.28 0.92
CA ILE A 71 -7.71 1.59 1.25
C ILE A 71 -7.27 1.66 2.72
N MET A 72 -7.73 0.74 3.57
CA MET A 72 -7.43 0.70 5.00
C MET A 72 -6.10 -0.01 5.32
N ASP A 73 -5.37 -0.45 4.30
CA ASP A 73 -4.01 -0.99 4.44
C ASP A 73 -2.97 0.14 4.43
N TYR A 74 -1.86 -0.08 5.12
CA TYR A 74 -0.68 0.79 5.06
C TYR A 74 0.29 0.40 3.93
N ALA A 75 -0.22 -0.10 2.82
CA ALA A 75 0.58 -0.44 1.63
C ALA A 75 1.31 0.77 1.01
N ARG A 76 0.83 1.98 1.25
CA ARG A 76 1.37 3.28 0.82
C ARG A 76 1.57 3.37 -0.69
N PHE A 77 2.76 3.05 -1.20
CA PHE A 77 3.13 3.22 -2.61
C PHE A 77 3.70 1.93 -3.18
N ASN A 78 3.43 1.66 -4.46
CA ASN A 78 3.92 0.49 -5.17
C ASN A 78 5.44 0.52 -5.37
N TYR A 79 6.17 -0.04 -4.42
CA TYR A 79 7.62 -0.17 -4.48
C TYR A 79 8.09 -1.37 -5.33
N VAL A 80 7.16 -2.23 -5.76
CA VAL A 80 7.44 -3.42 -6.60
C VAL A 80 7.60 -3.02 -8.07
N ALA A 81 6.89 -1.97 -8.50
CA ALA A 81 6.93 -1.44 -9.85
C ALA A 81 8.35 -1.11 -10.32
N GLN A 82 8.67 -1.47 -11.55
CA GLN A 82 9.96 -1.22 -12.19
C GLN A 82 9.80 -0.21 -13.34
N PRO A 83 10.84 0.56 -13.71
CA PRO A 83 10.76 1.53 -14.81
C PRO A 83 10.24 0.96 -16.12
N GLU A 84 10.55 -0.30 -16.39
CA GLU A 84 10.14 -1.02 -17.60
C GLU A 84 8.66 -1.42 -17.64
N ASP A 85 7.95 -1.37 -16.52
CA ASP A 85 6.56 -1.84 -16.40
C ASP A 85 5.54 -0.82 -16.91
N GLY A 86 5.92 0.45 -17.05
CA GLY A 86 5.03 1.53 -17.54
C GLY A 86 3.86 1.85 -16.60
N ILE A 87 4.02 1.60 -15.30
CA ILE A 87 2.99 1.82 -14.30
C ILE A 87 2.89 3.30 -13.95
N THR A 88 1.67 3.83 -13.97
CA THR A 88 1.35 5.20 -13.55
C THR A 88 0.53 5.24 -12.27
N GLN A 89 -0.24 4.20 -11.97
CA GLN A 89 -0.99 4.08 -10.72
C GLN A 89 -0.11 3.41 -9.66
N LEU A 90 0.38 4.20 -8.72
CA LEU A 90 1.34 3.76 -7.68
C LEU A 90 0.75 3.77 -6.26
N THR A 91 -0.51 4.17 -6.11
CA THR A 91 -1.21 4.27 -4.81
C THR A 91 -2.33 3.25 -4.70
N PRO A 92 -2.73 2.88 -3.48
CA PRO A 92 -3.97 2.14 -3.23
C PRO A 92 -5.20 2.89 -3.76
N LYS A 93 -6.27 2.14 -3.95
CA LYS A 93 -7.61 2.64 -4.30
C LYS A 93 -8.63 2.03 -3.34
N ILE A 94 -9.84 2.63 -3.29
CA ILE A 94 -10.99 1.98 -2.65
C ILE A 94 -11.25 0.66 -3.39
N GLY A 95 -11.01 -0.45 -2.70
CA GLY A 95 -10.94 -1.77 -3.30
C GLY A 95 -12.15 -2.67 -3.03
N THR A 96 -11.95 -3.95 -3.29
CA THR A 96 -12.95 -5.00 -3.14
C THR A 96 -13.34 -5.18 -1.66
N TYR A 97 -12.34 -5.24 -0.77
CA TYR A 97 -12.57 -5.36 0.66
C TYR A 97 -13.39 -4.19 1.21
N ASP A 98 -13.04 -2.95 0.86
CA ASP A 98 -13.72 -1.75 1.37
C ASP A 98 -15.21 -1.76 1.02
N LYS A 99 -15.53 -2.10 -0.23
CA LYS A 99 -16.91 -2.21 -0.70
C LYS A 99 -17.66 -3.32 0.02
N HIS A 100 -17.00 -4.45 0.26
CA HIS A 100 -17.57 -5.55 1.03
C HIS A 100 -17.84 -5.15 2.48
N ALA A 101 -16.87 -4.53 3.15
CA ALA A 101 -16.98 -4.10 4.54
C ALA A 101 -18.10 -3.05 4.73
N ILE A 102 -18.21 -2.08 3.81
CA ILE A 102 -19.30 -1.10 3.81
C ILE A 102 -20.65 -1.78 3.55
N ASN A 103 -20.73 -2.70 2.59
CA ASN A 103 -21.97 -3.44 2.35
C ASN A 103 -22.36 -4.28 3.56
N TRP A 104 -21.41 -4.94 4.19
CA TRP A 104 -21.64 -5.73 5.41
C TRP A 104 -22.15 -4.89 6.58
N GLY A 105 -21.58 -3.73 6.80
CA GLY A 105 -21.91 -2.88 7.96
C GLY A 105 -23.08 -1.94 7.76
N TYR A 106 -23.44 -1.60 6.52
CA TYR A 106 -24.43 -0.53 6.24
C TYR A 106 -25.62 -0.97 5.40
N ARG A 107 -25.63 -2.18 4.86
CA ARG A 107 -26.76 -2.66 4.08
C ARG A 107 -27.98 -2.87 4.97
N TRP A 108 -29.07 -2.23 4.62
CA TRP A 108 -30.33 -2.42 5.32
C TRP A 108 -30.85 -3.85 5.18
N LEU A 109 -31.17 -4.48 6.31
CA LEU A 109 -31.88 -5.75 6.41
C LEU A 109 -33.23 -5.50 7.11
N ASP A 110 -34.30 -6.07 6.57
CA ASP A 110 -35.65 -5.88 7.10
C ASP A 110 -35.90 -6.89 8.24
N VAL A 111 -35.29 -6.62 9.38
CA VAL A 111 -35.41 -7.40 10.60
C VAL A 111 -35.77 -6.48 11.77
N GLN A 112 -36.36 -7.04 12.84
CA GLN A 112 -36.77 -6.30 14.01
C GLN A 112 -35.74 -6.32 15.14
N ASP A 113 -34.94 -7.38 15.22
CA ASP A 113 -33.85 -7.54 16.17
C ASP A 113 -32.52 -7.61 15.43
N PRO A 114 -31.50 -6.80 15.80
CA PRO A 114 -30.17 -6.87 15.19
C PRO A 114 -29.52 -8.27 15.22
N HIS A 115 -29.86 -9.12 16.18
CA HIS A 115 -29.37 -10.50 16.22
C HIS A 115 -29.90 -11.36 15.06
N GLU A 116 -31.03 -11.02 14.46
CA GLU A 116 -31.58 -11.69 13.29
C GLU A 116 -30.77 -11.44 12.01
N GLU A 117 -29.91 -10.41 11.98
CA GLU A 117 -28.99 -10.12 10.88
C GLU A 117 -27.82 -11.11 10.81
N LEU A 118 -27.38 -11.65 11.95
CA LEU A 118 -26.16 -12.46 12.06
C LEU A 118 -26.10 -13.65 11.08
N PRO A 119 -27.16 -14.43 10.83
CA PRO A 119 -27.10 -15.52 9.86
C PRO A 119 -26.77 -15.03 8.44
N THR A 120 -27.36 -13.91 8.01
CA THR A 120 -27.13 -13.30 6.69
C THR A 120 -25.72 -12.75 6.59
N LEU A 121 -25.28 -11.97 7.60
CA LEU A 121 -23.95 -11.39 7.65
C LEU A 121 -22.87 -12.47 7.65
N ASN A 122 -23.07 -13.55 8.42
CA ASN A 122 -22.15 -14.69 8.43
C ASN A 122 -22.15 -15.47 7.10
N ALA A 123 -23.27 -15.53 6.39
CA ALA A 123 -23.33 -16.15 5.07
C ALA A 123 -22.48 -15.38 4.07
N TRP A 124 -22.55 -14.04 4.07
CA TRP A 124 -21.72 -13.20 3.19
C TRP A 124 -20.23 -13.35 3.46
N LEU A 125 -19.82 -13.49 4.72
CA LEU A 125 -18.40 -13.76 5.06
C LEU A 125 -17.94 -15.12 4.51
N ARG A 126 -18.78 -16.16 4.62
CA ARG A 126 -18.43 -17.50 4.10
C ARG A 126 -18.35 -17.57 2.58
N GLU A 127 -19.11 -16.75 1.86
CA GLU A 127 -19.05 -16.70 0.40
C GLU A 127 -17.65 -16.35 -0.11
N HIS A 128 -16.87 -15.63 0.70
CA HIS A 128 -15.57 -15.08 0.34
C HIS A 128 -14.39 -15.57 1.21
N GLU A 129 -14.62 -16.58 2.08
CA GLU A 129 -13.60 -17.02 3.05
C GLU A 129 -12.28 -17.50 2.43
N ASN A 130 -12.31 -17.98 1.17
CA ASN A 130 -11.15 -18.46 0.44
C ASN A 130 -10.61 -17.45 -0.59
N ASP A 131 -11.14 -16.23 -0.62
CA ASP A 131 -10.71 -15.18 -1.54
C ASP A 131 -9.85 -14.13 -0.80
N PRO A 132 -8.54 -14.04 -1.10
CA PRO A 132 -7.63 -13.11 -0.43
C PRO A 132 -8.06 -11.64 -0.50
N GLU A 133 -8.81 -11.24 -1.53
CA GLU A 133 -9.29 -9.86 -1.66
C GLU A 133 -10.30 -9.46 -0.57
N TYR A 134 -10.84 -10.42 0.18
CA TYR A 134 -11.82 -10.22 1.25
C TYR A 134 -11.27 -10.51 2.65
N TRP A 135 -9.99 -10.89 2.76
CA TRP A 135 -9.40 -11.19 4.06
C TRP A 135 -9.22 -9.93 4.90
N TYR A 136 -9.34 -10.13 6.21
CA TYR A 136 -9.08 -9.12 7.21
C TYR A 136 -7.93 -9.55 8.10
N GLY A 137 -6.98 -8.67 8.29
CA GLY A 137 -5.88 -8.84 9.23
C GLY A 137 -5.66 -7.57 10.05
N GLU A 138 -5.80 -7.72 11.37
CA GLU A 138 -5.61 -6.60 12.29
C GLU A 138 -4.14 -6.14 12.31
N GLN A 139 -3.94 -4.84 12.49
CA GLN A 139 -2.63 -4.29 12.72
C GLN A 139 -2.06 -4.82 14.05
N SER A 140 -1.05 -5.69 13.97
CA SER A 140 -0.36 -6.25 15.12
C SER A 140 1.06 -5.69 15.24
N ARG A 141 1.44 -5.27 16.45
CA ARG A 141 2.83 -4.89 16.76
C ARG A 141 3.75 -6.09 16.93
N GLU A 142 3.18 -7.27 17.17
CA GLU A 142 3.93 -8.50 17.50
C GLU A 142 4.20 -9.38 16.27
N GLY A 143 3.69 -9.01 15.07
CA GLY A 143 3.92 -9.75 13.84
C GLY A 143 3.45 -11.20 13.88
N ILE A 144 2.30 -11.46 14.52
CA ILE A 144 1.77 -12.82 14.73
C ILE A 144 1.37 -13.47 13.40
N ASP A 145 0.75 -12.70 12.50
CA ASP A 145 0.37 -13.18 11.16
C ASP A 145 1.30 -12.53 10.12
N PRO A 146 2.15 -13.29 9.41
CA PRO A 146 3.06 -12.75 8.41
C PRO A 146 2.36 -12.08 7.21
N ARG A 147 1.08 -12.34 7.01
CA ARG A 147 0.26 -11.69 5.98
C ARG A 147 -0.24 -10.31 6.38
N SER A 148 -0.17 -9.96 7.68
CA SER A 148 -0.71 -8.71 8.24
C SER A 148 0.43 -7.78 8.65
N GLN A 149 1.33 -7.49 7.72
CA GLN A 149 2.44 -6.57 7.93
C GLN A 149 2.04 -5.13 7.56
N SER A 150 2.87 -4.17 7.92
CA SER A 150 2.69 -2.77 7.51
C SER A 150 3.71 -2.40 6.46
N GLU A 151 3.27 -1.66 5.44
CA GLU A 151 4.12 -1.11 4.37
C GLU A 151 4.73 -2.16 3.44
N ASP A 152 4.23 -3.39 3.50
CA ASP A 152 4.54 -4.48 2.58
C ASP A 152 3.56 -4.52 1.39
N LEU A 153 3.88 -5.33 0.41
CA LEU A 153 3.06 -5.62 -0.76
C LEU A 153 3.32 -7.04 -1.24
N SER A 154 2.26 -7.70 -1.71
CA SER A 154 2.29 -9.02 -2.32
C SER A 154 2.39 -10.18 -1.31
N ASN A 155 1.86 -11.32 -1.73
CA ASN A 155 1.97 -12.61 -1.05
C ASN A 155 3.36 -13.28 -1.20
N ASP A 156 4.32 -12.61 -1.83
CA ASP A 156 5.71 -13.04 -1.93
C ASP A 156 6.63 -11.91 -1.43
N ALA A 157 6.82 -11.85 -0.13
CA ALA A 157 7.64 -10.83 0.52
C ALA A 157 9.11 -10.85 0.04
N VAL A 158 9.64 -12.01 -0.36
CA VAL A 158 11.02 -12.15 -0.85
C VAL A 158 11.15 -11.50 -2.23
N LEU A 159 10.24 -11.82 -3.14
CA LEU A 159 10.26 -11.28 -4.49
C LEU A 159 9.93 -9.78 -4.49
N ALA A 160 8.91 -9.35 -3.74
CA ALA A 160 8.55 -7.95 -3.58
C ALA A 160 9.70 -7.12 -3.02
N SER A 161 10.33 -7.58 -1.92
CA SER A 161 11.49 -6.92 -1.32
C SER A 161 12.70 -6.91 -2.26
N THR A 162 12.89 -7.94 -3.07
CA THR A 162 13.96 -7.97 -4.10
C THR A 162 13.77 -6.85 -5.12
N TYR A 163 12.55 -6.60 -5.60
CA TYR A 163 12.26 -5.48 -6.50
C TYR A 163 12.40 -4.13 -5.79
N GLY A 164 11.95 -4.03 -4.56
CA GLY A 164 12.16 -2.84 -3.73
C GLY A 164 13.63 -2.48 -3.57
N LEU A 165 14.47 -3.45 -3.21
CA LEU A 165 15.92 -3.28 -3.10
C LEU A 165 16.58 -2.88 -4.43
N LYS A 166 16.11 -3.46 -5.54
CA LYS A 166 16.59 -3.09 -6.89
C LYS A 166 16.29 -1.61 -7.18
N ASN A 167 15.13 -1.13 -6.76
CA ASN A 167 14.74 0.26 -6.90
C ASN A 167 15.56 1.20 -6.01
N LEU A 168 15.78 0.86 -4.75
CA LEU A 168 16.66 1.65 -3.86
C LEU A 168 18.07 1.78 -4.44
N ARG A 169 18.63 0.71 -5.00
CA ARG A 169 19.96 0.74 -5.67
C ARG A 169 20.00 1.70 -6.88
N ARG A 170 18.87 1.87 -7.58
CA ARG A 170 18.76 2.84 -8.68
C ARG A 170 18.69 4.27 -8.19
N ILE A 171 18.05 4.51 -7.04
CA ILE A 171 17.85 5.85 -6.47
C ILE A 171 19.16 6.41 -5.88
N ILE A 172 19.93 5.58 -5.17
CA ILE A 172 21.12 6.00 -4.42
C ILE A 172 22.08 6.89 -5.23
N PRO A 173 22.47 6.57 -6.47
CA PRO A 173 23.42 7.39 -7.24
C PRO A 173 22.89 8.79 -7.56
N HIS A 174 21.58 8.99 -7.53
CA HIS A 174 20.92 10.24 -7.92
C HIS A 174 20.53 11.13 -6.72
N VAL A 175 20.73 10.66 -5.49
CA VAL A 175 20.32 11.41 -4.29
C VAL A 175 20.86 12.83 -4.29
N THR A 176 22.15 13.02 -4.59
CA THR A 176 22.77 14.34 -4.63
C THR A 176 22.16 15.20 -5.74
N ASP A 177 22.08 14.66 -6.96
CA ASP A 177 21.59 15.42 -8.13
C ASP A 177 20.14 15.89 -7.96
N TRP A 178 19.28 15.05 -7.36
CA TRP A 178 17.87 15.37 -7.17
C TRP A 178 17.59 16.32 -6.00
N THR A 179 18.51 16.43 -5.04
CA THR A 179 18.30 17.17 -3.80
C THR A 179 19.24 18.37 -3.61
N SER A 180 20.28 18.49 -4.42
CA SER A 180 21.24 19.59 -4.32
C SER A 180 20.61 20.92 -4.75
N GLU A 181 20.97 21.96 -4.02
CA GLU A 181 20.63 23.35 -4.34
C GLU A 181 21.85 24.23 -4.07
N GLU A 182 22.21 25.07 -5.04
CA GLU A 182 23.37 25.93 -4.91
C GLU A 182 23.25 26.88 -3.70
N GLY A 183 24.29 26.94 -2.88
CA GLY A 183 24.34 27.75 -1.69
C GLY A 183 23.55 27.21 -0.47
N LYS A 184 22.94 26.02 -0.57
CA LYS A 184 22.23 25.40 0.56
C LYS A 184 22.92 24.15 1.09
N LEU A 185 22.69 23.87 2.38
CA LEU A 185 23.15 22.64 3.00
C LEU A 185 22.36 21.42 2.48
N GLN A 186 23.01 20.26 2.41
CA GLN A 186 22.48 19.01 1.87
C GLN A 186 21.47 18.28 2.79
N TYR A 187 20.60 19.03 3.49
CA TYR A 187 19.63 18.43 4.41
C TYR A 187 18.66 17.47 3.71
N GLU A 188 18.15 17.85 2.53
CA GLU A 188 17.20 17.01 1.80
C GLU A 188 17.86 15.72 1.28
N GLY A 189 19.13 15.80 0.84
CA GLY A 189 19.90 14.62 0.46
C GLY A 189 20.11 13.67 1.64
N GLY A 190 20.44 14.22 2.80
CA GLY A 190 20.54 13.43 4.05
C GLY A 190 19.22 12.78 4.45
N ARG A 191 18.10 13.49 4.34
CA ARG A 191 16.76 12.95 4.63
C ARG A 191 16.38 11.81 3.67
N LEU A 192 16.61 12.00 2.37
CA LEU A 192 16.33 10.95 1.37
C LEU A 192 17.21 9.73 1.58
N LEU A 193 18.51 9.92 1.88
CA LEU A 193 19.40 8.80 2.19
C LEU A 193 18.95 8.02 3.43
N MET A 194 18.54 8.71 4.49
CA MET A 194 17.99 8.06 5.68
C MET A 194 16.69 7.31 5.38
N ALA A 195 15.79 7.88 4.56
CA ALA A 195 14.58 7.20 4.12
C ALA A 195 14.89 5.91 3.35
N ILE A 196 15.90 5.92 2.47
CA ILE A 196 16.38 4.74 1.75
C ILE A 196 16.90 3.67 2.72
N VAL A 197 17.68 4.06 3.74
CA VAL A 197 18.19 3.12 4.75
C VAL A 197 17.06 2.49 5.55
N PHE A 198 16.10 3.29 6.01
CA PHE A 198 14.94 2.77 6.73
C PHE A 198 14.09 1.84 5.86
N GLN A 199 13.89 2.20 4.58
CA GLN A 199 13.16 1.35 3.66
C GLN A 199 13.88 0.03 3.36
N TRP A 200 15.21 0.06 3.28
CA TRP A 200 16.01 -1.16 3.16
C TRP A 200 15.84 -2.10 4.36
N LEU A 201 15.84 -1.53 5.57
CA LEU A 201 15.60 -2.30 6.82
C LEU A 201 14.18 -2.87 6.85
N ALA A 202 13.16 -2.09 6.43
CA ALA A 202 11.78 -2.55 6.35
C ALA A 202 11.64 -3.76 5.40
N TYR A 203 12.26 -3.72 4.22
CA TYR A 203 12.23 -4.86 3.30
C TYR A 203 12.91 -6.11 3.88
N ALA A 204 13.98 -5.95 4.65
CA ALA A 204 14.61 -7.06 5.35
C ALA A 204 13.72 -7.64 6.45
N ASP A 205 12.98 -6.78 7.15
CA ASP A 205 12.05 -7.20 8.22
C ASP A 205 10.82 -7.91 7.65
N HIS A 206 10.27 -7.44 6.53
CA HIS A 206 9.18 -8.14 5.82
C HIS A 206 9.56 -9.58 5.45
N VAL A 207 10.77 -9.78 4.92
CA VAL A 207 11.27 -11.13 4.60
C VAL A 207 11.44 -11.97 5.86
N LYS A 208 12.04 -11.41 6.91
CA LYS A 208 12.27 -12.11 8.18
C LYS A 208 10.96 -12.59 8.83
N THR A 209 9.89 -11.81 8.74
CA THR A 209 8.58 -12.15 9.32
C THR A 209 7.94 -13.34 8.59
N ASN A 210 8.32 -13.58 7.32
CA ASN A 210 7.81 -14.68 6.51
C ASN A 210 8.69 -15.95 6.54
N VAL A 211 9.79 -15.97 7.30
CA VAL A 211 10.72 -17.11 7.43
C VAL A 211 10.69 -17.66 8.84
#